data_2ce0ef93b563fe1b87362b1b246cd737
#
_entry.id   2ce0ef93b563fe1b87362b1b246cd737
#
_cell.length_a   1.000
_cell.length_b   1.000
_cell.length_c   1.000
_cell.angle_alpha   90.00
_cell.angle_beta   90.00
_cell.angle_gamma   90.00
#
_symmetry.space_group_name_H-M   'P 1'
#
loop_
_entity.id
_entity.type
_entity.pdbx_description
1 polymer ?
#
loop_
_entity_poly.entity_id
_entity_poly.type
_entity_poly.pdbx_seq_one_letter_code
_entity_poly.pdbx_strand_id
1 'polypeptide(L)'
;FDLDFVRYSIANDSIERFVDLLDSGSSDFLIKMTGEIEQLKHQDYSGKRIHVVISDIQGNSIETKVDIGVHNLVSPDLDIVCFDIGKLDDAITFLADSSEQVVAEKLRSLLRIGAASTRYKDVFDIYYLLRIKGVRNEELNSAIHALVFDDAKMRESDYEDIAKRLSRVFADRRFSRELSRAKNNWLEMSPDKVTAAIVAYFS
;
A
#
# COMPACT_ATOMS: atom_id res chain seq x y z
N PHE A 1 -2.24 5.64 -7.30
CA PHE A 1 -1.18 6.36 -6.61
C PHE A 1 -1.68 6.68 -5.22
N ASP A 2 -0.95 6.29 -4.19
CA ASP A 2 -1.31 6.49 -2.80
C ASP A 2 -0.36 7.53 -2.20
N LEU A 3 -0.92 8.53 -1.53
CA LEU A 3 -0.19 9.53 -0.75
C LEU A 3 -0.62 9.43 0.70
N ASP A 4 0.33 9.19 1.59
CA ASP A 4 0.06 9.08 3.01
C ASP A 4 0.56 10.30 3.78
N PHE A 5 -0.29 10.84 4.63
CA PHE A 5 0.02 12.00 5.46
C PHE A 5 -0.06 11.66 6.94
N VAL A 6 0.91 12.16 7.68
CA VAL A 6 0.93 12.06 9.15
C VAL A 6 0.15 13.22 9.73
N ARG A 7 -1.11 13.07 10.02
CA ARG A 7 -1.93 13.74 11.05
C ARG A 7 -3.43 13.82 10.73
N TYR A 8 -4.21 13.67 11.74
CA TYR A 8 -5.64 13.82 12.10
C TYR A 8 -6.71 14.08 11.05
N SER A 9 -6.48 14.81 10.03
CA SER A 9 -7.31 14.99 8.83
C SER A 9 -6.61 15.91 7.86
N ILE A 10 -6.85 15.72 6.59
CA ILE A 10 -6.46 16.66 5.56
C ILE A 10 -7.69 17.43 5.09
N ALA A 11 -7.63 18.73 5.11
CA ALA A 11 -8.73 19.59 4.66
C ALA A 11 -8.83 19.55 3.13
N ASN A 12 -10.04 19.72 2.58
CA ASN A 12 -10.24 19.69 1.13
C ASN A 12 -9.47 20.81 0.42
N ASP A 13 -9.44 22.01 1.01
CA ASP A 13 -8.67 23.14 0.50
C ASP A 13 -7.16 22.88 0.39
N SER A 14 -6.62 22.05 1.29
CA SER A 14 -5.20 21.63 1.22
C SER A 14 -4.96 20.71 0.04
N ILE A 15 -5.92 19.84 -0.29
CA ILE A 15 -5.86 18.95 -1.45
C ILE A 15 -5.96 19.75 -2.74
N GLU A 16 -6.90 20.69 -2.80
CA GLU A 16 -7.07 21.58 -3.95
C GLU A 16 -5.79 22.38 -4.21
N ARG A 17 -5.21 22.99 -3.18
CA ARG A 17 -3.91 23.68 -3.30
C ARG A 17 -2.78 22.79 -3.75
N PHE A 18 -2.75 21.53 -3.30
CA PHE A 18 -1.73 20.56 -3.74
C PHE A 18 -1.86 20.28 -5.25
N VAL A 19 -3.08 20.10 -5.75
CA VAL A 19 -3.31 19.89 -7.20
C VAL A 19 -2.95 21.14 -7.99
N ASP A 20 -3.31 22.33 -7.49
CA ASP A 20 -2.96 23.61 -8.11
C ASP A 20 -1.42 23.83 -8.19
N LEU A 21 -0.70 23.40 -7.13
CA LEU A 21 0.77 23.44 -7.13
C LEU A 21 1.37 22.49 -8.16
N LEU A 22 0.81 21.29 -8.33
CA LEU A 22 1.24 20.34 -9.35
C LEU A 22 1.00 20.91 -10.76
N ASP A 23 -0.14 21.54 -10.99
CA ASP A 23 -0.47 22.16 -12.27
C ASP A 23 0.44 23.37 -12.57
N SER A 24 0.68 24.21 -11.58
CA SER A 24 1.52 25.41 -11.73
C SER A 24 3.01 25.09 -11.87
N GLY A 25 3.46 23.93 -11.41
CA GLY A 25 4.86 23.49 -11.45
C GLY A 25 5.27 22.87 -12.78
N SER A 26 4.33 22.58 -13.67
CA SER A 26 4.59 21.94 -14.95
C SER A 26 4.34 22.88 -16.13
N SER A 27 5.32 22.99 -17.05
CA SER A 27 5.14 23.67 -18.34
C SER A 27 4.58 22.75 -19.44
N ASP A 28 4.71 21.44 -19.26
CA ASP A 28 4.45 20.44 -20.30
C ASP A 28 3.18 19.65 -20.06
N PHE A 29 2.64 19.73 -18.87
CA PHE A 29 1.45 19.01 -18.45
C PHE A 29 0.46 19.94 -17.75
N LEU A 30 -0.81 19.74 -18.04
CA LEU A 30 -1.93 20.34 -17.32
C LEU A 30 -2.52 19.27 -16.40
N ILE A 31 -2.60 19.56 -15.11
CA ILE A 31 -3.12 18.64 -14.10
C ILE A 31 -4.37 19.24 -13.47
N LYS A 32 -5.51 18.62 -13.68
CA LYS A 32 -6.80 19.10 -13.16
C LYS A 32 -7.49 18.05 -12.32
N MET A 33 -8.00 18.47 -11.19
CA MET A 33 -8.94 17.66 -10.41
C MET A 33 -10.29 17.64 -11.13
N THR A 34 -10.91 16.45 -11.18
CA THR A 34 -12.25 16.23 -11.75
C THR A 34 -13.17 15.64 -10.70
N GLY A 35 -14.41 16.16 -10.64
CA GLY A 35 -15.39 15.69 -9.67
C GLY A 35 -15.15 16.17 -8.23
N GLU A 36 -15.83 15.52 -7.30
CA GLU A 36 -15.76 15.83 -5.88
C GLU A 36 -14.71 14.98 -5.17
N ILE A 37 -14.20 15.47 -4.04
CA ILE A 37 -13.30 14.74 -3.16
C ILE A 37 -14.11 13.66 -2.42
N GLU A 38 -13.82 12.39 -2.73
CA GLU A 38 -14.50 11.25 -2.12
C GLU A 38 -13.90 10.90 -0.75
N GLN A 39 -14.77 10.53 0.20
CA GLN A 39 -14.31 9.96 1.47
C GLN A 39 -14.12 8.45 1.32
N LEU A 40 -12.94 7.94 1.69
CA LEU A 40 -12.64 6.51 1.68
C LEU A 40 -13.21 5.85 2.95
N LYS A 41 -14.38 5.21 2.82
CA LYS A 41 -15.18 4.68 3.95
C LYS A 41 -14.62 3.39 4.58
N HIS A 42 -13.64 2.75 3.98
CA HIS A 42 -13.18 1.41 4.38
C HIS A 42 -11.78 1.36 4.98
N GLN A 43 -11.16 2.51 5.18
CA GLN A 43 -9.87 2.61 5.83
C GLN A 43 -10.03 2.93 7.31
N ASP A 44 -9.12 2.44 8.13
CA ASP A 44 -9.08 2.76 9.58
C ASP A 44 -8.79 4.25 9.84
N TYR A 45 -8.52 4.99 8.80
CA TYR A 45 -8.15 6.40 8.80
C TYR A 45 -9.09 7.18 7.88
N SER A 46 -9.13 8.47 8.09
CA SER A 46 -9.91 9.40 7.26
C SER A 46 -9.22 9.63 5.91
N GLY A 47 -9.29 8.63 5.05
CA GLY A 47 -8.72 8.73 3.71
C GLY A 47 -9.63 9.48 2.75
N LYS A 48 -9.04 10.12 1.75
CA LYS A 48 -9.74 10.82 0.67
C LYS A 48 -9.24 10.33 -0.68
N ARG A 49 -10.10 10.35 -1.67
CA ARG A 49 -9.77 10.06 -3.06
C ARG A 49 -10.07 11.26 -3.91
N ILE A 50 -9.14 11.60 -4.78
CA ILE A 50 -9.35 12.58 -5.84
C ILE A 50 -9.21 11.91 -7.20
N HIS A 51 -9.93 12.42 -8.15
CA HIS A 51 -9.79 12.09 -9.56
C HIS A 51 -9.04 13.21 -10.25
N VAL A 52 -8.01 12.88 -10.99
CA VAL A 52 -7.22 13.85 -11.72
C VAL A 52 -7.09 13.46 -13.19
N VAL A 53 -7.11 14.47 -14.05
CA VAL A 53 -6.77 14.35 -15.45
C VAL A 53 -5.44 15.03 -15.67
N ILE A 54 -4.51 14.30 -16.25
CA ILE A 54 -3.20 14.80 -16.66
C ILE A 54 -3.22 14.88 -18.17
N SER A 55 -3.04 16.08 -18.74
CA SER A 55 -3.04 16.32 -20.19
C SER A 55 -1.69 16.88 -20.62
N ASP A 56 -1.20 16.45 -21.78
CA ASP A 56 -0.02 17.03 -22.40
C ASP A 56 -0.37 18.22 -23.27
N ILE A 57 0.65 18.91 -23.77
CA ILE A 57 0.50 20.06 -24.69
C ILE A 57 -0.09 19.67 -26.07
N GLN A 58 -0.14 18.38 -26.39
CA GLN A 58 -0.69 17.84 -27.62
C GLN A 58 -2.18 17.46 -27.49
N GLY A 59 -2.73 17.56 -26.28
CA GLY A 59 -4.13 17.24 -25.98
C GLY A 59 -4.38 15.77 -25.66
N ASN A 60 -3.34 14.94 -25.52
CA ASN A 60 -3.52 13.60 -24.96
C ASN A 60 -3.78 13.71 -23.46
N SER A 61 -4.66 12.86 -22.94
CA SER A 61 -4.99 12.90 -21.52
C SER A 61 -5.07 11.50 -20.90
N ILE A 62 -4.73 11.43 -19.62
CA ILE A 62 -4.84 10.24 -18.78
C ILE A 62 -5.68 10.60 -17.57
N GLU A 63 -6.72 9.81 -17.32
CA GLU A 63 -7.47 9.89 -16.07
C GLU A 63 -6.87 8.93 -15.05
N THR A 64 -6.63 9.42 -13.85
CA THR A 64 -6.11 8.61 -12.75
C THR A 64 -6.76 9.00 -11.41
N LYS A 65 -6.52 8.18 -10.39
CA LYS A 65 -6.99 8.40 -9.03
C LYS A 65 -5.80 8.52 -8.10
N VAL A 66 -5.91 9.45 -7.16
CA VAL A 66 -4.94 9.59 -6.07
C VAL A 66 -5.69 9.33 -4.77
N ASP A 67 -5.28 8.30 -4.07
CA ASP A 67 -5.78 8.01 -2.72
C ASP A 67 -4.86 8.68 -1.72
N ILE A 68 -5.45 9.45 -0.81
CA ILE A 68 -4.75 10.21 0.22
C ILE A 68 -5.12 9.61 1.55
N GLY A 69 -4.20 8.88 2.17
CA GLY A 69 -4.35 8.32 3.49
C GLY A 69 -3.92 9.31 4.58
N VAL A 70 -4.57 9.24 5.73
CA VAL A 70 -4.14 9.96 6.93
C VAL A 70 -3.90 8.93 8.01
N HIS A 71 -2.65 8.66 8.32
CA HIS A 71 -2.25 7.66 9.29
C HIS A 71 -2.00 8.28 10.66
N ASN A 72 -2.44 7.60 11.72
CA ASN A 72 -2.15 8.00 13.11
C ASN A 72 -0.75 7.56 13.55
N LEU A 73 -0.22 6.55 12.90
CA LEU A 73 1.10 5.97 13.15
C LEU A 73 1.79 5.80 11.80
N VAL A 74 2.76 6.64 11.54
CA VAL A 74 3.71 6.44 10.43
C VAL A 74 5.04 6.08 11.07
N SER A 75 5.68 5.03 10.57
CA SER A 75 7.06 4.74 10.95
C SER A 75 7.92 5.96 10.65
N PRO A 76 8.80 6.37 11.56
CA PRO A 76 9.74 7.46 11.29
C PRO A 76 10.73 7.11 10.16
N ASP A 77 10.85 5.83 9.80
CA ASP A 77 11.82 5.33 8.84
C ASP A 77 11.22 5.28 7.43
N LEU A 78 11.16 6.45 6.79
CA LEU A 78 10.79 6.56 5.38
C LEU A 78 12.03 6.28 4.51
N ASP A 79 11.84 5.48 3.47
CA ASP A 79 12.87 5.25 2.45
C ASP A 79 12.87 6.41 1.44
N ILE A 80 14.06 6.83 1.03
CA ILE A 80 14.21 7.74 -0.11
C ILE A 80 14.22 6.88 -1.38
N VAL A 81 13.18 7.01 -2.18
CA VAL A 81 13.08 6.33 -3.48
C VAL A 81 13.43 7.33 -4.57
N CYS A 82 14.38 6.96 -5.40
CA CYS A 82 14.80 7.73 -6.55
C CYS A 82 14.19 7.14 -7.83
N PHE A 83 13.46 7.97 -8.58
CA PHE A 83 12.98 7.61 -9.90
C PHE A 83 13.83 8.29 -10.96
N ASP A 84 14.60 7.49 -11.69
CA ASP A 84 15.28 7.92 -12.89
C ASP A 84 14.27 7.86 -14.06
N ILE A 85 13.72 9.01 -14.38
CA ILE A 85 12.88 9.17 -15.56
C ILE A 85 13.81 9.67 -16.66
N GLY A 86 14.29 8.78 -17.50
CA GLY A 86 15.34 9.02 -18.51
C GLY A 86 15.07 10.15 -19.55
N LYS A 87 14.09 11.02 -19.27
CA LYS A 87 13.80 12.27 -20.01
C LYS A 87 13.94 13.53 -19.15
N LEU A 88 14.26 13.37 -17.87
CA LEU A 88 14.52 14.47 -16.96
C LEU A 88 16.03 14.55 -16.72
N ASP A 89 16.57 15.76 -16.72
CA ASP A 89 18.00 15.98 -16.46
C ASP A 89 18.40 15.59 -15.03
N ASP A 90 17.45 15.61 -14.10
CA ASP A 90 17.65 15.22 -12.70
C ASP A 90 16.66 14.12 -12.28
N ALA A 91 17.15 13.17 -11.50
CA ALA A 91 16.30 12.14 -10.88
C ALA A 91 15.38 12.76 -9.82
N ILE A 92 14.14 12.32 -9.79
CA ILE A 92 13.16 12.78 -8.79
C ILE A 92 13.22 11.85 -7.58
N THR A 93 13.36 12.43 -6.38
CA THR A 93 13.36 11.68 -5.12
C THR A 93 12.04 11.90 -4.36
N PHE A 94 11.52 10.81 -3.80
CA PHE A 94 10.35 10.81 -2.94
C PHE A 94 10.65 10.13 -1.61
N LEU A 95 9.98 10.59 -0.57
CA LEU A 95 9.85 9.81 0.65
C LEU A 95 8.75 8.77 0.43
N ALA A 96 9.06 7.51 0.70
CA ALA A 96 8.13 6.39 0.57
C ALA A 96 8.16 5.55 1.84
N ASP A 97 7.06 4.86 2.11
CA ASP A 97 7.05 3.85 3.16
C ASP A 97 8.13 2.80 2.89
N SER A 98 8.82 2.40 3.95
CA SER A 98 9.79 1.31 3.86
C SER A 98 9.11 0.01 3.44
N SER A 99 9.89 -0.90 2.84
CA SER A 99 9.38 -2.23 2.49
C SER A 99 8.81 -2.97 3.70
N GLU A 100 9.42 -2.75 4.85
CA GLU A 100 9.05 -3.31 6.15
C GLU A 100 7.69 -2.79 6.62
N GLN A 101 7.48 -1.49 6.52
CA GLN A 101 6.20 -0.85 6.84
C GLN A 101 5.10 -1.38 5.92
N VAL A 102 5.35 -1.42 4.61
CA VAL A 102 4.39 -1.94 3.61
C VAL A 102 4.02 -3.40 3.90
N VAL A 103 5.00 -4.26 4.27
CA VAL A 103 4.72 -5.65 4.66
C VAL A 103 3.84 -5.69 5.89
N ALA A 104 4.18 -4.94 6.94
CA ALA A 104 3.43 -4.96 8.20
C ALA A 104 1.98 -4.47 8.03
N GLU A 105 1.73 -3.45 7.23
CA GLU A 105 0.39 -2.94 6.94
C GLU A 105 -0.46 -3.93 6.14
N LYS A 106 0.12 -4.52 5.09
CA LYS A 106 -0.56 -5.54 4.29
C LYS A 106 -0.86 -6.79 5.13
N LEU A 107 0.11 -7.22 5.94
CA LEU A 107 -0.06 -8.32 6.89
C LEU A 107 -1.18 -8.02 7.88
N ARG A 108 -1.16 -6.85 8.53
CA ARG A 108 -2.22 -6.41 9.45
C ARG A 108 -3.60 -6.45 8.79
N SER A 109 -3.72 -5.92 7.58
CA SER A 109 -4.98 -5.94 6.82
C SER A 109 -5.46 -7.37 6.57
N LEU A 110 -4.57 -8.27 6.15
CA LEU A 110 -4.87 -9.67 5.87
C LEU A 110 -5.29 -10.42 7.15
N LEU A 111 -4.58 -10.24 8.27
CA LEU A 111 -4.89 -10.85 9.55
C LEU A 111 -6.25 -10.39 10.08
N ARG A 112 -6.54 -9.09 9.99
CA ARG A 112 -7.79 -8.50 10.48
C ARG A 112 -9.01 -8.97 9.71
N ILE A 113 -8.95 -8.96 8.38
CA ILE A 113 -10.07 -9.34 7.51
C ILE A 113 -10.16 -10.87 7.38
N GLY A 114 -9.01 -11.54 7.38
CA GLY A 114 -8.92 -13.00 7.25
C GLY A 114 -9.39 -13.49 5.89
N ALA A 115 -10.07 -14.65 5.88
CA ALA A 115 -10.55 -15.30 4.65
C ALA A 115 -11.61 -14.50 3.86
N ALA A 116 -12.18 -13.46 4.45
CA ALA A 116 -13.09 -12.55 3.77
C ALA A 116 -12.36 -11.47 2.96
N SER A 117 -11.02 -11.39 3.06
CA SER A 117 -10.24 -10.42 2.29
C SER A 117 -10.36 -10.66 0.79
N THR A 118 -10.47 -9.58 0.05
CA THR A 118 -10.44 -9.55 -1.43
C THR A 118 -9.12 -8.96 -1.96
N ARG A 119 -8.18 -8.65 -1.07
CA ARG A 119 -6.89 -8.03 -1.39
C ARG A 119 -5.85 -9.10 -1.78
N TYR A 120 -6.15 -9.89 -2.81
CA TYR A 120 -5.30 -11.00 -3.24
C TYR A 120 -3.92 -10.53 -3.74
N LYS A 121 -3.83 -9.34 -4.32
CA LYS A 121 -2.57 -8.75 -4.74
C LYS A 121 -1.60 -8.59 -3.57
N ASP A 122 -2.10 -8.21 -2.38
CA ASP A 122 -1.27 -8.02 -1.19
C ASP A 122 -0.51 -9.29 -0.79
N VAL A 123 -1.06 -10.48 -1.07
CA VAL A 123 -0.37 -11.77 -0.81
C VAL A 123 0.89 -11.88 -1.66
N PHE A 124 0.82 -11.51 -2.94
CA PHE A 124 1.97 -11.54 -3.83
C PHE A 124 2.96 -10.41 -3.51
N ASP A 125 2.47 -9.25 -3.12
CA ASP A 125 3.33 -8.13 -2.70
C ASP A 125 4.12 -8.47 -1.42
N ILE A 126 3.46 -9.08 -0.40
CA ILE A 126 4.14 -9.57 0.82
C ILE A 126 5.23 -10.58 0.45
N TYR A 127 4.91 -11.57 -0.38
CA TYR A 127 5.89 -12.55 -0.80
C TYR A 127 7.10 -11.91 -1.50
N TYR A 128 6.83 -11.01 -2.45
CA TYR A 128 7.89 -10.31 -3.18
C TYR A 128 8.83 -9.56 -2.24
N LEU A 129 8.26 -8.79 -1.31
CA LEU A 129 9.04 -8.01 -0.37
C LEU A 129 9.84 -8.89 0.59
N LEU A 130 9.24 -9.96 1.12
CA LEU A 130 9.91 -10.85 2.07
C LEU A 130 10.97 -11.76 1.44
N ARG A 131 10.77 -12.20 0.20
CA ARG A 131 11.56 -13.32 -0.38
C ARG A 131 12.38 -12.95 -1.60
N ILE A 132 12.01 -11.91 -2.33
CA ILE A 132 12.69 -11.49 -3.57
C ILE A 132 13.47 -10.21 -3.35
N LYS A 133 12.81 -9.14 -2.90
CA LYS A 133 13.47 -7.86 -2.60
C LYS A 133 14.33 -7.96 -1.35
N GLY A 134 13.83 -8.65 -0.33
CA GLY A 134 14.41 -8.69 1.01
C GLY A 134 13.94 -7.51 1.87
N VAL A 135 13.96 -7.73 3.18
CA VAL A 135 13.60 -6.76 4.22
C VAL A 135 14.66 -6.76 5.32
N ARG A 136 14.76 -5.67 6.03
CA ARG A 136 15.61 -5.53 7.22
C ARG A 136 14.85 -6.09 8.41
N ASN A 137 15.35 -7.17 9.01
CA ASN A 137 14.61 -7.92 10.03
C ASN A 137 14.27 -7.09 11.26
N GLU A 138 15.15 -6.21 11.71
CA GLU A 138 14.93 -5.37 12.89
C GLU A 138 13.79 -4.36 12.65
N GLU A 139 13.78 -3.71 11.51
CA GLU A 139 12.75 -2.75 11.14
C GLU A 139 11.40 -3.45 10.88
N LEU A 140 11.42 -4.62 10.21
CA LEU A 140 10.20 -5.40 10.04
C LEU A 140 9.62 -5.83 11.39
N ASN A 141 10.47 -6.28 12.31
CA ASN A 141 10.04 -6.64 13.66
C ASN A 141 9.41 -5.44 14.37
N SER A 142 10.04 -4.27 14.30
CA SER A 142 9.53 -3.03 14.89
C SER A 142 8.17 -2.63 14.29
N ALA A 143 8.03 -2.71 12.96
CA ALA A 143 6.77 -2.42 12.28
C ALA A 143 5.65 -3.42 12.64
N ILE A 144 5.97 -4.72 12.75
CA ILE A 144 5.01 -5.75 13.17
C ILE A 144 4.59 -5.54 14.63
N HIS A 145 5.51 -5.20 15.53
CA HIS A 145 5.16 -4.87 16.91
C HIS A 145 4.16 -3.70 16.93
N ALA A 146 4.50 -2.59 16.29
CA ALA A 146 3.67 -1.39 16.30
C ALA A 146 2.27 -1.60 15.67
N LEU A 147 2.19 -2.37 14.58
CA LEU A 147 0.95 -2.50 13.79
C LEU A 147 0.13 -3.75 14.09
N VAL A 148 0.73 -4.78 14.69
CA VAL A 148 0.05 -6.05 14.96
C VAL A 148 0.03 -6.36 16.45
N PHE A 149 1.19 -6.47 17.12
CA PHE A 149 1.22 -6.96 18.50
C PHE A 149 0.73 -5.91 19.51
N ASP A 150 1.04 -4.64 19.28
CA ASP A 150 0.66 -3.52 20.17
C ASP A 150 -0.71 -2.91 19.81
N ASP A 151 -1.32 -3.32 18.69
CA ASP A 151 -2.65 -2.83 18.30
C ASP A 151 -3.75 -3.64 19.01
N ALA A 152 -4.46 -3.00 19.93
CA ALA A 152 -5.56 -3.59 20.67
C ALA A 152 -6.70 -4.17 19.80
N LYS A 153 -6.75 -3.84 18.51
CA LYS A 153 -7.72 -4.39 17.55
C LYS A 153 -7.27 -5.70 16.93
N MET A 154 -6.00 -6.06 17.13
CA MET A 154 -5.43 -7.31 16.65
C MET A 154 -5.54 -8.39 17.73
N ARG A 155 -5.38 -9.65 17.32
CA ARG A 155 -5.51 -10.82 18.21
C ARG A 155 -4.21 -11.59 18.32
N GLU A 156 -3.33 -11.35 17.40
CA GLU A 156 -2.02 -11.99 17.30
C GLU A 156 -1.07 -11.31 18.30
N SER A 157 -0.40 -12.10 19.13
CA SER A 157 0.53 -11.65 20.18
C SER A 157 1.98 -12.01 19.88
N ASP A 158 2.20 -12.90 18.92
CA ASP A 158 3.52 -13.36 18.50
C ASP A 158 3.51 -13.87 17.04
N TYR A 159 4.69 -14.25 16.57
CA TYR A 159 4.85 -14.75 15.20
C TYR A 159 4.15 -16.08 14.97
N GLU A 160 4.06 -16.95 15.99
CA GLU A 160 3.36 -18.24 15.88
C GLU A 160 1.86 -18.03 15.66
N ASP A 161 1.26 -17.03 16.33
CA ASP A 161 -0.13 -16.65 16.11
C ASP A 161 -0.36 -16.13 14.69
N ILE A 162 0.57 -15.30 14.18
CA ILE A 162 0.55 -14.84 12.78
C ILE A 162 0.57 -16.05 11.84
N ALA A 163 1.53 -16.96 12.00
CA ALA A 163 1.66 -18.14 11.14
C ALA A 163 0.41 -19.03 11.18
N LYS A 164 -0.14 -19.29 12.37
CA LYS A 164 -1.38 -20.03 12.57
C LYS A 164 -2.57 -19.36 11.89
N ARG A 165 -2.66 -18.04 12.02
CA ARG A 165 -3.75 -17.26 11.40
C ARG A 165 -3.66 -17.28 9.88
N LEU A 166 -2.48 -17.04 9.31
CA LEU A 166 -2.23 -17.09 7.88
C LEU A 166 -2.52 -18.48 7.31
N SER A 167 -2.08 -19.54 7.98
CA SER A 167 -2.36 -20.94 7.58
C SER A 167 -3.87 -21.18 7.45
N ARG A 168 -4.67 -20.69 8.39
CA ARG A 168 -6.14 -20.81 8.34
C ARG A 168 -6.75 -20.01 7.20
N VAL A 169 -6.26 -18.79 6.96
CA VAL A 169 -6.74 -17.93 5.88
C VAL A 169 -6.45 -18.57 4.52
N PHE A 170 -5.23 -19.07 4.32
CA PHE A 170 -4.82 -19.66 3.07
C PHE A 170 -5.43 -21.05 2.82
N ALA A 171 -5.78 -21.79 3.89
CA ALA A 171 -6.50 -23.06 3.77
C ALA A 171 -8.01 -22.89 3.52
N ASP A 172 -8.56 -21.68 3.64
CA ASP A 172 -9.95 -21.42 3.32
C ASP A 172 -10.23 -21.66 1.83
N ARG A 173 -11.22 -22.51 1.53
CA ARG A 173 -11.52 -22.94 0.15
C ARG A 173 -11.90 -21.77 -0.77
N ARG A 174 -12.64 -20.79 -0.25
CA ARG A 174 -13.05 -19.63 -1.03
C ARG A 174 -11.86 -18.74 -1.32
N PHE A 175 -11.09 -18.42 -0.29
CA PHE A 175 -9.90 -17.57 -0.41
C PHE A 175 -8.89 -18.19 -1.38
N SER A 176 -8.51 -19.44 -1.19
CA SER A 176 -7.54 -20.16 -2.05
C SER A 176 -8.01 -20.22 -3.52
N ARG A 177 -9.30 -20.51 -3.75
CA ARG A 177 -9.85 -20.53 -5.10
C ARG A 177 -9.80 -19.15 -5.76
N GLU A 178 -10.18 -18.10 -5.05
CA GLU A 178 -10.16 -16.74 -5.60
C GLU A 178 -8.72 -16.23 -5.78
N LEU A 179 -7.83 -16.52 -4.86
CA LEU A 179 -6.40 -16.26 -5.00
C LEU A 179 -5.82 -16.92 -6.26
N SER A 180 -6.18 -18.18 -6.51
CA SER A 180 -5.71 -18.91 -7.71
C SER A 180 -6.27 -18.34 -9.03
N ARG A 181 -7.35 -17.59 -8.97
CA ARG A 181 -7.97 -16.91 -10.13
C ARG A 181 -7.58 -15.44 -10.23
N ALA A 182 -6.84 -14.93 -9.27
CA ALA A 182 -6.53 -13.51 -9.19
C ALA A 182 -5.75 -13.05 -10.42
N LYS A 183 -6.33 -12.13 -11.18
CA LYS A 183 -5.66 -11.45 -12.30
C LYS A 183 -4.44 -10.61 -11.85
N ASN A 184 -4.32 -10.42 -10.53
CA ASN A 184 -3.27 -9.61 -9.91
C ASN A 184 -2.05 -10.42 -9.47
N ASN A 185 -1.93 -11.69 -9.93
CA ASN A 185 -0.72 -12.49 -9.75
C ASN A 185 0.36 -12.03 -10.74
N TRP A 186 0.93 -10.87 -10.46
CA TRP A 186 1.95 -10.25 -11.30
C TRP A 186 3.32 -10.95 -11.22
N LEU A 187 3.49 -11.85 -10.24
CA LEU A 187 4.70 -12.68 -10.09
C LEU A 187 4.67 -13.94 -10.95
N GLU A 188 3.53 -14.29 -11.56
CA GLU A 188 3.32 -15.51 -12.32
C GLU A 188 3.72 -16.80 -11.56
N MET A 189 3.66 -16.74 -10.23
CA MET A 189 4.03 -17.85 -9.34
C MET A 189 2.80 -18.64 -8.87
N SER A 190 3.02 -19.91 -8.56
CA SER A 190 1.97 -20.72 -7.93
C SER A 190 1.52 -20.11 -6.61
N PRO A 191 0.22 -19.82 -6.41
CA PRO A 191 -0.31 -19.33 -5.16
C PRO A 191 0.04 -20.22 -3.96
N ASP A 192 0.06 -21.54 -4.12
CA ASP A 192 0.41 -22.48 -3.05
C ASP A 192 1.87 -22.30 -2.60
N LYS A 193 2.79 -22.09 -3.54
CA LYS A 193 4.20 -21.81 -3.20
C LYS A 193 4.35 -20.47 -2.48
N VAL A 194 3.62 -19.45 -2.93
CA VAL A 194 3.63 -18.11 -2.34
C VAL A 194 3.11 -18.17 -0.90
N THR A 195 1.94 -18.74 -0.68
CA THR A 195 1.32 -18.83 0.65
C THR A 195 2.12 -19.69 1.62
N ALA A 196 2.65 -20.83 1.17
CA ALA A 196 3.52 -21.68 2.00
C ALA A 196 4.80 -20.95 2.43
N ALA A 197 5.41 -20.19 1.51
CA ALA A 197 6.63 -19.42 1.83
C ALA A 197 6.37 -18.26 2.79
N ILE A 198 5.19 -17.61 2.71
CA ILE A 198 4.80 -16.56 3.66
C ILE A 198 4.60 -17.17 5.06
N VAL A 199 3.84 -18.26 5.18
CA VAL A 199 3.64 -18.95 6.46
C VAL A 199 4.98 -19.38 7.07
N ALA A 200 5.86 -19.98 6.28
CA ALA A 200 7.17 -20.42 6.73
C ALA A 200 8.12 -19.27 7.14
N TYR A 201 7.85 -18.06 6.71
CA TYR A 201 8.63 -16.89 7.15
C TYR A 201 8.31 -16.51 8.58
N PHE A 202 7.06 -16.68 9.00
CA PHE A 202 6.58 -16.34 10.35
C PHE A 202 6.52 -17.54 11.32
N SER A 203 6.97 -18.73 10.91
CA SER A 203 7.01 -19.96 11.74
C SER A 203 8.40 -20.16 12.45
#